data_424f34088767927f18f6ea87788108fc
#
_entry.id   424f34088767927f18f6ea87788108fc
#
_cell.length_a   1.000
_cell.length_b   1.000
_cell.length_c   1.000
_cell.angle_alpha   90.00
_cell.angle_beta   90.00
_cell.angle_gamma   90.00
#
_symmetry.space_group_name_H-M   'P 1'
#
loop_
_entity.id
_entity.type
_entity.pdbx_description
1 polymer ?
#
loop_
_entity_poly.entity_id
_entity_poly.type
_entity_poly.pdbx_seq_one_letter_code
_entity_poly.pdbx_strand_id
1 'polypeptide(L)'
;MKLFIDADSIMFKAACTQETKHDTRVVTRKIIEDTIADTFADETYIAVKGKGNFRYDIYSDYKSSRKDKLDDKLKERLNDAHAYLVKDWSAIQSDGMEADDVVSIWSYEAREAEQDFVIAHIDKDINQVPGNHYNYNSKQIYFVDDDEADMTVAFGRFNPP
;
A
#
# COMPACT_ATOMS: atom_id res chain seq x y z
N MET A 1 -13.26 10.77 9.14
CA MET A 1 -12.88 10.10 7.89
C MET A 1 -11.90 8.98 8.17
N LYS A 2 -12.12 7.83 7.58
CA LYS A 2 -11.23 6.67 7.71
C LYS A 2 -10.15 6.73 6.64
N LEU A 3 -8.94 6.36 7.04
CA LEU A 3 -7.80 6.25 6.13
C LEU A 3 -7.42 4.78 6.01
N PHE A 4 -7.40 4.28 4.78
CA PHE A 4 -6.97 2.92 4.48
C PHE A 4 -5.63 2.99 3.75
N ILE A 5 -4.59 2.43 4.34
CA ILE A 5 -3.23 2.51 3.79
C ILE A 5 -2.80 1.16 3.23
N ASP A 6 -2.43 1.14 1.95
CA ASP A 6 -1.69 0.04 1.36
C ASP A 6 -0.22 0.25 1.69
N ALA A 7 0.27 -0.46 2.68
CA ALA A 7 1.61 -0.24 3.20
C ALA A 7 2.70 -1.07 2.51
N ASP A 8 2.35 -2.03 1.67
CA ASP A 8 3.36 -2.84 0.98
C ASP A 8 4.28 -1.97 0.13
N SER A 9 3.70 -1.05 -0.64
CA SER A 9 4.49 -0.14 -1.47
C SER A 9 5.29 0.86 -0.65
N ILE A 10 4.77 1.28 0.50
CA ILE A 10 5.51 2.17 1.42
C ILE A 10 6.76 1.48 1.93
N MET A 11 6.61 0.26 2.43
CA MET A 11 7.73 -0.53 2.93
C MET A 11 8.76 -0.81 1.85
N PHE A 12 8.30 -1.15 0.65
CA PHE A 12 9.18 -1.43 -0.46
C PHE A 12 9.99 -0.18 -0.85
N LYS A 13 9.33 0.97 -0.95
CA LYS A 13 10.00 2.23 -1.24
C LYS A 13 11.05 2.55 -0.18
N ALA A 14 10.68 2.41 1.09
CA ALA A 14 11.62 2.69 2.19
C ALA A 14 12.81 1.72 2.15
N ALA A 15 12.56 0.43 1.99
CA ALA A 15 13.62 -0.57 1.98
C ALA A 15 14.58 -0.40 0.80
N CYS A 16 14.07 0.02 -0.36
CA CYS A 16 14.91 0.23 -1.54
C CYS A 16 15.77 1.49 -1.44
N THR A 17 15.33 2.50 -0.69
CA THR A 17 16.02 3.77 -0.59
C THR A 17 16.92 3.87 0.65
N GLN A 18 16.74 2.99 1.62
CA GLN A 18 17.52 2.99 2.86
C GLN A 18 18.40 1.75 2.96
N GLU A 19 19.50 1.86 3.71
CA GLU A 19 20.47 0.78 3.82
C GLU A 19 20.33 -0.03 5.11
N THR A 20 19.68 0.52 6.12
CA THR A 20 19.56 -0.14 7.43
C THR A 20 18.10 -0.40 7.77
N LYS A 21 17.88 -1.37 8.65
CA LYS A 21 16.55 -1.66 9.19
C LYS A 21 15.99 -0.46 9.93
N HIS A 22 16.84 0.20 10.73
CA HIS A 22 16.41 1.36 11.49
C HIS A 22 15.91 2.49 10.56
N ASP A 23 16.71 2.84 9.56
CA ASP A 23 16.35 3.91 8.63
C ASP A 23 15.13 3.55 7.80
N THR A 24 14.98 2.27 7.45
CA THR A 24 13.79 1.79 6.75
C THR A 24 12.53 2.02 7.60
N ARG A 25 12.59 1.71 8.89
CA ARG A 25 11.47 1.97 9.80
C ARG A 25 11.17 3.46 9.95
N VAL A 26 12.21 4.27 10.06
CA VAL A 26 12.06 5.73 10.17
C VAL A 26 11.33 6.30 8.94
N VAL A 27 11.77 5.92 7.74
CA VAL A 27 11.13 6.38 6.50
C VAL A 27 9.71 5.87 6.38
N THR A 28 9.47 4.59 6.70
CA THR A 28 8.13 4.00 6.67
C THR A 28 7.19 4.79 7.61
N ARG A 29 7.62 5.02 8.84
CA ARG A 29 6.84 5.79 9.81
C ARG A 29 6.54 7.20 9.31
N LYS A 30 7.54 7.88 8.77
CA LYS A 30 7.38 9.24 8.30
C LYS A 30 6.34 9.34 7.18
N ILE A 31 6.37 8.42 6.22
CA ILE A 31 5.40 8.41 5.14
C ILE A 31 3.98 8.22 5.70
N ILE A 32 3.82 7.32 6.66
CA ILE A 32 2.52 7.07 7.29
C ILE A 32 2.05 8.29 8.07
N GLU A 33 2.91 8.89 8.86
CA GLU A 33 2.57 10.08 9.64
C GLU A 33 2.19 11.26 8.74
N ASP A 34 2.95 11.48 7.67
CA ASP A 34 2.65 12.53 6.70
C ASP A 34 1.31 12.27 6.01
N THR A 35 1.02 11.01 5.68
CA THR A 35 -0.25 10.63 5.05
C THR A 35 -1.43 10.90 5.97
N ILE A 36 -1.30 10.56 7.25
CA ILE A 36 -2.35 10.82 8.24
C ILE A 36 -2.59 12.33 8.35
N ALA A 37 -1.53 13.11 8.43
CA ALA A 37 -1.64 14.56 8.53
C ALA A 37 -2.27 15.19 7.28
N ASP A 38 -1.84 14.74 6.10
CA ASP A 38 -2.31 15.31 4.83
C ASP A 38 -3.78 14.98 4.55
N THR A 39 -4.27 13.84 5.03
CA THR A 39 -5.65 13.40 4.81
C THR A 39 -6.61 13.83 5.92
N PHE A 40 -6.11 14.36 7.02
CA PHE A 40 -6.92 14.72 8.20
C PHE A 40 -7.75 13.57 8.73
N ALA A 41 -7.20 12.36 8.69
CA ALA A 41 -7.95 11.16 9.07
C ALA A 41 -8.17 11.08 10.59
N ASP A 42 -9.35 10.60 10.96
CA ASP A 42 -9.70 10.35 12.37
C ASP A 42 -9.30 8.95 12.80
N GLU A 43 -9.41 8.00 11.87
CA GLU A 43 -9.07 6.60 12.11
C GLU A 43 -8.19 6.11 10.98
N THR A 44 -7.16 5.35 11.32
CA THR A 44 -6.20 4.82 10.35
C THR A 44 -6.16 3.31 10.42
N TYR A 45 -6.29 2.67 9.26
CA TYR A 45 -6.21 1.23 9.10
C TYR A 45 -5.10 0.94 8.10
N ILE A 46 -4.13 0.13 8.52
CA ILE A 46 -2.96 -0.18 7.70
C ILE A 46 -3.04 -1.64 7.27
N ALA A 47 -2.95 -1.87 5.97
CA ALA A 47 -2.91 -3.21 5.42
C ALA A 47 -1.49 -3.54 4.98
N VAL A 48 -1.04 -4.73 5.34
CA VAL A 48 0.22 -5.29 4.88
C VAL A 48 -0.04 -6.68 4.32
N LYS A 49 0.88 -7.14 3.50
CA LYS A 49 0.82 -8.48 2.93
C LYS A 49 0.62 -9.54 4.00
N GLY A 50 -0.13 -10.58 3.68
CA GLY A 50 -0.36 -11.71 4.56
C GLY A 50 0.92 -12.48 4.88
N LYS A 51 0.80 -13.52 5.71
CA LYS A 51 1.90 -14.33 6.19
C LYS A 51 2.79 -14.83 5.08
N GLY A 52 4.07 -14.88 5.36
CA GLY A 52 5.07 -15.43 4.47
C GLY A 52 6.06 -14.37 4.04
N ASN A 53 7.09 -14.83 3.36
CA ASN A 53 8.11 -13.94 2.83
C ASN A 53 7.57 -13.14 1.66
N PHE A 54 8.11 -11.95 1.46
CA PHE A 54 7.81 -11.20 0.26
C PHE A 54 8.20 -12.04 -0.94
N ARG A 55 7.25 -12.21 -1.88
CA ARG A 55 7.45 -13.05 -3.06
C ARG A 55 8.12 -12.27 -4.17
N TYR A 56 8.62 -13.00 -5.14
CA TYR A 56 9.18 -12.41 -6.35
C TYR A 56 8.20 -11.48 -7.06
N ASP A 57 6.90 -11.74 -6.97
CA ASP A 57 5.87 -10.93 -7.62
C ASP A 57 5.96 -9.46 -7.22
N ILE A 58 6.27 -9.19 -5.95
CA ILE A 58 6.41 -7.81 -5.46
C ILE A 58 7.59 -7.14 -6.11
N TYR A 59 8.59 -7.92 -6.48
CA TYR A 59 9.82 -7.43 -7.08
C TYR A 59 9.80 -7.47 -8.60
N SER A 60 8.77 -8.07 -9.20
CA SER A 60 8.77 -8.35 -10.63
C SER A 60 9.02 -7.12 -11.49
N ASP A 61 8.46 -5.99 -11.12
CA ASP A 61 8.62 -4.75 -11.87
C ASP A 61 10.02 -4.16 -11.76
N TYR A 62 10.75 -4.54 -10.72
CA TYR A 62 12.10 -4.02 -10.45
C TYR A 62 13.18 -4.97 -10.90
N LYS A 63 12.89 -6.24 -10.94
CA LYS A 63 13.90 -7.26 -11.12
C LYS A 63 14.37 -7.47 -12.53
N SER A 64 13.64 -7.00 -13.53
CA SER A 64 14.01 -7.22 -14.92
C SER A 64 15.45 -6.82 -15.20
N SER A 65 15.91 -5.78 -14.54
CA SER A 65 17.27 -5.30 -14.68
C SER A 65 18.12 -5.46 -13.41
N ARG A 66 17.55 -6.06 -12.36
CA ARG A 66 18.18 -6.08 -11.04
C ARG A 66 17.96 -7.36 -10.25
N LYS A 67 17.91 -8.48 -10.93
CA LYS A 67 17.74 -9.78 -10.25
C LYS A 67 18.68 -9.96 -9.08
N ASP A 68 19.92 -9.54 -9.26
CA ASP A 68 20.97 -9.72 -8.27
C ASP A 68 20.78 -8.82 -7.06
N LYS A 69 19.90 -7.83 -7.16
CA LYS A 69 19.70 -6.86 -6.10
C LYS A 69 18.58 -7.25 -5.13
N LEU A 70 17.87 -8.33 -5.42
CA LEU A 70 16.93 -8.93 -4.48
C LEU A 70 17.69 -9.75 -3.48
N ASP A 71 18.65 -9.12 -2.86
CA ASP A 71 19.52 -9.79 -1.93
C ASP A 71 18.84 -10.00 -0.58
N ASP A 72 19.49 -10.75 0.26
CA ASP A 72 18.98 -11.08 1.57
C ASP A 72 18.83 -9.83 2.44
N LYS A 73 19.64 -8.81 2.21
CA LYS A 73 19.58 -7.58 3.00
C LYS A 73 18.31 -6.79 2.72
N LEU A 74 17.88 -6.72 1.46
CA LEU A 74 16.62 -6.08 1.12
C LEU A 74 15.46 -6.81 1.75
N LYS A 75 15.45 -8.14 1.66
CA LYS A 75 14.42 -8.96 2.30
C LYS A 75 14.38 -8.76 3.81
N GLU A 76 15.55 -8.69 4.44
CA GLU A 76 15.64 -8.44 5.88
C GLU A 76 15.01 -7.10 6.25
N ARG A 77 15.29 -6.06 5.48
CA ARG A 77 14.69 -4.74 5.72
C ARG A 77 13.18 -4.75 5.54
N LEU A 78 12.70 -5.43 4.50
CA LEU A 78 11.26 -5.57 4.26
C LEU A 78 10.59 -6.34 5.38
N ASN A 79 11.15 -7.47 5.79
CA ASN A 79 10.57 -8.29 6.85
C ASN A 79 10.58 -7.54 8.19
N ASP A 80 11.63 -6.78 8.46
CA ASP A 80 11.73 -5.97 9.67
C ASP A 80 10.66 -4.87 9.69
N ALA A 81 10.50 -4.18 8.57
CA ALA A 81 9.47 -3.12 8.45
C ALA A 81 8.06 -3.71 8.60
N HIS A 82 7.82 -4.86 7.99
CA HIS A 82 6.55 -5.56 8.11
C HIS A 82 6.23 -5.88 9.57
N ALA A 83 7.18 -6.48 10.27
CA ALA A 83 7.02 -6.81 11.69
C ALA A 83 6.80 -5.56 12.54
N TYR A 84 7.51 -4.49 12.23
CA TYR A 84 7.36 -3.20 12.90
C TYR A 84 5.92 -2.66 12.76
N LEU A 85 5.38 -2.68 11.54
CA LEU A 85 4.03 -2.18 11.31
C LEU A 85 2.98 -3.03 12.01
N VAL A 86 3.13 -4.35 12.00
CA VAL A 86 2.20 -5.24 12.67
C VAL A 86 2.24 -5.01 14.18
N LYS A 87 3.42 -4.88 14.74
CA LYS A 87 3.59 -4.74 16.18
C LYS A 87 3.26 -3.35 16.70
N ASP A 88 3.82 -2.31 16.06
CA ASP A 88 3.76 -0.95 16.59
C ASP A 88 2.63 -0.11 16.00
N TRP A 89 2.12 -0.48 14.83
CA TRP A 89 1.05 0.25 14.15
C TRP A 89 -0.23 -0.55 14.01
N SER A 90 -0.26 -1.74 14.57
CA SER A 90 -1.42 -2.64 14.49
C SER A 90 -1.85 -2.91 13.05
N ALA A 91 -0.88 -3.00 12.14
CA ALA A 91 -1.17 -3.29 10.75
C ALA A 91 -1.84 -4.67 10.63
N ILE A 92 -2.78 -4.75 9.71
CA ILE A 92 -3.57 -5.95 9.51
C ILE A 92 -3.04 -6.74 8.33
N GLN A 93 -2.82 -8.03 8.54
CA GLN A 93 -2.40 -8.95 7.51
C GLN A 93 -3.45 -10.04 7.35
N SER A 94 -3.73 -10.42 6.11
CA SER A 94 -4.68 -11.50 5.81
C SER A 94 -3.95 -12.55 4.98
N ASP A 95 -3.96 -13.77 5.47
CA ASP A 95 -3.25 -14.86 4.80
C ASP A 95 -3.76 -15.06 3.37
N GLY A 96 -2.82 -15.16 2.44
CA GLY A 96 -3.14 -15.35 1.03
C GLY A 96 -3.57 -14.08 0.29
N MET A 97 -3.58 -12.94 0.95
CA MET A 97 -4.00 -11.67 0.35
C MET A 97 -2.87 -10.66 0.37
N GLU A 98 -2.85 -9.80 -0.64
CA GLU A 98 -1.97 -8.65 -0.66
C GLU A 98 -2.67 -7.45 -0.01
N ALA A 99 -1.88 -6.43 0.35
CA ALA A 99 -2.42 -5.26 1.03
C ALA A 99 -3.48 -4.53 0.19
N ASP A 100 -3.29 -4.46 -1.13
CA ASP A 100 -4.25 -3.79 -2.01
C ASP A 100 -5.61 -4.49 -2.02
N ASP A 101 -5.64 -5.82 -1.92
CA ASP A 101 -6.89 -6.58 -1.83
C ASP A 101 -7.64 -6.24 -0.54
N VAL A 102 -6.92 -6.17 0.57
CA VAL A 102 -7.50 -5.86 1.88
C VAL A 102 -8.07 -4.44 1.89
N VAL A 103 -7.31 -3.50 1.37
CA VAL A 103 -7.75 -2.09 1.27
C VAL A 103 -9.00 -1.98 0.41
N SER A 104 -9.07 -2.72 -0.69
CA SER A 104 -10.24 -2.73 -1.57
C SER A 104 -11.48 -3.23 -0.83
N ILE A 105 -11.35 -4.32 -0.07
CA ILE A 105 -12.44 -4.87 0.72
C ILE A 105 -12.94 -3.84 1.74
N TRP A 106 -12.04 -3.21 2.49
CA TRP A 106 -12.41 -2.19 3.47
C TRP A 106 -13.14 -1.02 2.83
N SER A 107 -12.70 -0.64 1.63
CA SER A 107 -13.29 0.49 0.91
C SER A 107 -14.72 0.20 0.48
N TYR A 108 -14.98 -0.99 -0.03
CA TYR A 108 -16.33 -1.40 -0.38
C TYR A 108 -17.24 -1.50 0.84
N GLU A 109 -16.73 -2.03 1.95
CA GLU A 109 -17.49 -2.10 3.19
C GLU A 109 -17.83 -0.70 3.72
N ALA A 110 -16.87 0.22 3.70
CA ALA A 110 -17.12 1.60 4.13
C ALA A 110 -18.11 2.29 3.23
N ARG A 111 -18.06 2.06 1.94
CA ARG A 111 -18.99 2.61 0.98
C ARG A 111 -20.42 2.13 1.23
N GLU A 112 -20.60 0.84 1.47
CA GLU A 112 -21.91 0.29 1.81
C GLU A 112 -22.47 0.83 3.12
N ALA A 113 -21.59 1.10 4.07
CA ALA A 113 -21.95 1.69 5.35
C ALA A 113 -22.09 3.21 5.29
N GLU A 114 -21.92 3.81 4.11
CA GLU A 114 -21.99 5.25 3.89
C GLU A 114 -21.00 6.04 4.78
N GLN A 115 -19.81 5.48 4.97
CA GLN A 115 -18.75 6.11 5.75
C GLN A 115 -17.75 6.77 4.83
N ASP A 116 -17.26 7.94 5.24
CA ASP A 116 -16.21 8.64 4.50
C ASP A 116 -14.88 7.93 4.67
N PHE A 117 -14.17 7.76 3.58
CA PHE A 117 -12.85 7.14 3.59
C PHE A 117 -11.95 7.71 2.51
N VAL A 118 -10.64 7.50 2.69
CA VAL A 118 -9.63 7.80 1.68
C VAL A 118 -8.65 6.63 1.63
N ILE A 119 -8.23 6.27 0.43
CA ILE A 119 -7.26 5.18 0.22
C ILE A 119 -5.90 5.79 -0.09
N ALA A 120 -4.89 5.46 0.70
CA ALA A 120 -3.52 5.91 0.45
C ALA A 120 -2.72 4.81 -0.23
N HIS A 121 -2.22 5.11 -1.42
CA HIS A 121 -1.48 4.16 -2.24
C HIS A 121 -0.68 4.87 -3.33
N ILE A 122 0.08 4.10 -4.10
CA ILE A 122 0.72 4.59 -5.33
C ILE A 122 0.45 3.67 -6.52
N ASP A 123 -0.31 2.60 -6.32
CA ASP A 123 -0.60 1.61 -7.35
C ASP A 123 -1.85 2.02 -8.13
N LYS A 124 -1.71 2.13 -9.46
CA LYS A 124 -2.81 2.50 -10.33
C LYS A 124 -3.95 1.49 -10.32
N ASP A 125 -3.67 0.23 -10.02
CA ASP A 125 -4.70 -0.80 -10.00
C ASP A 125 -5.75 -0.54 -8.92
N ILE A 126 -5.41 0.18 -7.86
CA ILE A 126 -6.37 0.54 -6.82
C ILE A 126 -7.38 1.59 -7.32
N ASN A 127 -7.10 2.27 -8.42
CA ASN A 127 -8.06 3.20 -9.03
C ASN A 127 -9.33 2.51 -9.57
N GLN A 128 -9.39 1.19 -9.55
CA GLN A 128 -10.63 0.47 -9.82
C GLN A 128 -11.63 0.58 -8.66
N VAL A 129 -11.21 1.10 -7.51
CA VAL A 129 -12.09 1.29 -6.35
C VAL A 129 -12.60 2.73 -6.35
N PRO A 130 -13.93 2.96 -6.42
CA PRO A 130 -14.45 4.33 -6.35
C PRO A 130 -14.23 4.93 -4.98
N GLY A 131 -14.02 6.24 -4.94
CA GLY A 131 -13.86 6.99 -3.69
C GLY A 131 -12.71 7.96 -3.73
N ASN A 132 -12.35 8.47 -2.57
CA ASN A 132 -11.22 9.36 -2.41
C ASN A 132 -9.92 8.58 -2.32
N HIS A 133 -8.92 9.06 -3.05
CA HIS A 133 -7.59 8.45 -3.09
C HIS A 133 -6.54 9.48 -2.73
N TYR A 134 -5.46 9.03 -2.13
CA TYR A 134 -4.29 9.84 -1.82
C TYR A 134 -3.04 9.13 -2.32
N ASN A 135 -2.31 9.80 -3.20
CA ASN A 135 -1.02 9.31 -3.67
C ASN A 135 0.08 9.90 -2.79
N TYR A 136 0.72 9.07 -1.96
CA TYR A 136 1.71 9.57 -1.01
C TYR A 136 3.04 9.99 -1.65
N ASN A 137 3.28 9.66 -2.91
CA ASN A 137 4.45 10.15 -3.64
C ASN A 137 4.23 11.56 -4.16
N SER A 138 3.10 11.81 -4.81
CA SER A 138 2.75 13.13 -5.35
C SER A 138 2.09 14.03 -4.31
N LYS A 139 1.63 13.44 -3.21
CA LYS A 139 0.91 14.11 -2.13
C LYS A 139 -0.38 14.78 -2.62
N GLN A 140 -1.05 14.12 -3.57
CA GLN A 140 -2.30 14.62 -4.13
C GLN A 140 -3.48 13.76 -3.73
N ILE A 141 -4.58 14.42 -3.41
CA ILE A 141 -5.88 13.78 -3.15
C ILE A 141 -6.70 13.90 -4.43
N TYR A 142 -7.33 12.82 -4.86
CA TYR A 142 -8.19 12.83 -6.02
C TYR A 142 -9.37 11.89 -5.80
N PHE A 143 -10.43 12.13 -6.56
CA PHE A 143 -11.66 11.32 -6.47
C PHE A 143 -11.79 10.45 -7.71
N VAL A 144 -12.11 9.17 -7.49
CA VAL A 144 -12.40 8.22 -8.57
C VAL A 144 -13.89 7.94 -8.52
N ASP A 145 -14.62 8.24 -9.58
CA ASP A 145 -16.06 7.93 -9.67
C ASP A 145 -16.28 6.51 -10.19
N ASP A 146 -17.53 6.10 -10.22
CA ASP A 146 -17.88 4.74 -10.66
C ASP A 146 -17.48 4.48 -12.11
N ASP A 147 -17.61 5.47 -12.97
CA ASP A 147 -17.25 5.32 -14.39
C ASP A 147 -15.75 5.17 -14.57
N GLU A 148 -14.96 5.96 -13.86
CA GLU A 148 -13.50 5.86 -13.90
C GLU A 148 -13.02 4.50 -13.36
N ALA A 149 -13.63 4.03 -12.29
CA ALA A 149 -13.30 2.74 -11.70
C ALA A 149 -13.59 1.60 -12.69
N ASP A 150 -14.74 1.65 -13.36
CA ASP A 150 -15.11 0.65 -14.37
C ASP A 150 -14.13 0.64 -15.53
N MET A 151 -13.72 1.81 -15.99
CA MET A 151 -12.71 1.92 -17.06
C MET A 151 -11.39 1.31 -16.62
N THR A 152 -10.96 1.55 -15.39
CA THR A 152 -9.71 0.99 -14.87
C THR A 152 -9.76 -0.53 -14.85
N VAL A 153 -10.87 -1.11 -14.43
CA VAL A 153 -11.08 -2.56 -14.45
C VAL A 153 -11.01 -3.08 -15.90
N ALA A 154 -11.69 -2.42 -16.84
CA ALA A 154 -11.70 -2.82 -18.25
C ALA A 154 -10.29 -2.81 -18.82
N PHE A 155 -9.54 -1.73 -18.63
CA PHE A 155 -8.17 -1.61 -19.10
C PHE A 155 -7.26 -2.65 -18.44
N GLY A 156 -7.43 -2.90 -17.15
CA GLY A 156 -6.65 -3.90 -16.45
C GLY A 156 -6.85 -5.30 -16.99
N ARG A 157 -8.05 -5.60 -17.52
CA ARG A 157 -8.35 -6.90 -18.14
C ARG A 157 -7.76 -7.03 -19.54
N PHE A 158 -7.77 -5.95 -20.30
CA PHE A 158 -7.34 -5.98 -21.69
C PHE A 158 -5.86 -5.62 -21.87
N ASN A 159 -5.24 -5.09 -20.86
CA ASN A 159 -3.82 -4.73 -20.88
C ASN A 159 -3.11 -5.47 -19.75
N PRO A 160 -2.93 -6.78 -19.87
CA PRO A 160 -2.20 -7.54 -18.86
C PRO A 160 -0.76 -7.03 -18.78
N PRO A 161 -0.18 -7.09 -17.61
CA PRO A 161 1.19 -6.63 -17.39
C PRO A 161 2.21 -7.38 -18.21
#